data_855771e562e738390c28cd638618ced4
#
_entry.id   855771e562e738390c28cd638618ced4
#
_cell.length_a   1.000
_cell.length_b   1.000
_cell.length_c   1.000
_cell.angle_alpha   90.00
_cell.angle_beta   90.00
_cell.angle_gamma   90.00
#
_symmetry.space_group_name_H-M   'P 1'
#
loop_
_entity.id
_entity.type
_entity.pdbx_description
1 polymer ?
#
loop_
_entity_poly.entity_id
_entity_poly.type
_entity_poly.pdbx_seq_one_letter_code
_entity_poly.pdbx_strand_id
1 'polypeptide(L)'
;MAKSTRMTFCSFCGKAQNEVRKMIAGPAGVHICDSCVSVCKTIIDRELSGSEEGEARRSAEGGKKGRFNLLRPAEIKARLDEHVISQDYAKRTLAVAVYNHYKRLRDGLHTDSKADLSRMDSDFRDVEIEKSNILLLGPTGSGKTLLASTLAKMLDVPFAIADATTLTEAGYVGEDVENIVLRLLQAAEYDVKRAECGIIYVDEIDKIGRKTDNVSITRDVSGEGVQQALLKILEGTVCNVPPQGGRKHPNQEYIQLNTSNILFICGGAFVDLDKIVQSRVGSKVMGFDTLHDRRHSEVPVSELLRETQPEDLVRYGMIPEFIGRLPMVAVLDELSRSDLEHILQNTKNSLVKQYGKLFSMEGVKLHFTRDALAAIAEKAIELKTGARALRSIMERIMLDIMYDLPDSETAEEVVINRAVVDGRGKPKIKHGEKRTAKPGKSPQAQASESSEDAA
;
A
#
# COMPACT_ATOMS: atom_id res chain seq x y z
N MET A 1 -41.62 -55.81 -15.53
CA MET A 1 -40.50 -55.40 -16.40
C MET A 1 -39.93 -54.13 -15.79
N ALA A 2 -38.78 -54.24 -15.12
CA ALA A 2 -38.14 -53.10 -14.48
C ALA A 2 -37.47 -52.23 -15.56
N LYS A 3 -37.84 -50.94 -15.66
CA LYS A 3 -37.18 -49.95 -16.50
C LYS A 3 -35.77 -49.66 -15.89
N SER A 4 -34.73 -50.14 -16.56
CA SER A 4 -33.36 -49.75 -16.20
C SER A 4 -33.20 -48.27 -16.47
N THR A 5 -33.12 -47.47 -15.43
CA THR A 5 -32.77 -46.04 -15.48
C THR A 5 -31.29 -45.96 -15.87
N ARG A 6 -31.01 -45.70 -17.13
CA ARG A 6 -29.63 -45.34 -17.57
C ARG A 6 -29.24 -44.08 -16.87
N MET A 7 -28.23 -44.14 -16.02
CA MET A 7 -27.61 -42.93 -15.45
C MET A 7 -27.02 -42.07 -16.56
N THR A 8 -27.42 -40.82 -16.64
CA THR A 8 -26.92 -39.82 -17.57
C THR A 8 -25.78 -39.06 -16.95
N PHE A 9 -24.68 -38.87 -17.67
CA PHE A 9 -23.49 -38.15 -17.23
C PHE A 9 -23.27 -36.92 -18.08
N CYS A 10 -22.74 -35.88 -17.49
CA CYS A 10 -22.33 -34.68 -18.22
C CYS A 10 -21.14 -34.99 -19.13
N SER A 11 -21.28 -34.75 -20.43
CA SER A 11 -20.23 -35.00 -21.43
C SER A 11 -19.00 -34.10 -21.30
N PHE A 12 -19.11 -33.02 -20.54
CA PHE A 12 -18.01 -32.07 -20.32
C PHE A 12 -17.21 -32.34 -19.04
N CYS A 13 -17.86 -32.62 -17.91
CA CYS A 13 -17.18 -32.79 -16.62
C CYS A 13 -17.36 -34.19 -16.01
N GLY A 14 -18.14 -35.11 -16.64
CA GLY A 14 -18.33 -36.47 -16.18
C GLY A 14 -19.26 -36.65 -14.97
N LYS A 15 -19.81 -35.60 -14.39
CA LYS A 15 -20.71 -35.67 -13.22
C LYS A 15 -22.03 -36.34 -13.58
N ALA A 16 -22.55 -37.17 -12.68
CA ALA A 16 -23.82 -37.83 -12.84
C ALA A 16 -25.01 -36.87 -12.63
N GLN A 17 -26.17 -37.20 -13.17
CA GLN A 17 -27.38 -36.36 -13.08
C GLN A 17 -27.83 -36.06 -11.64
N ASN A 18 -27.54 -36.94 -10.69
CA ASN A 18 -27.84 -36.77 -9.26
C ASN A 18 -26.86 -35.85 -8.53
N GLU A 19 -25.71 -35.50 -9.14
CA GLU A 19 -24.68 -34.63 -8.56
C GLU A 19 -24.79 -33.18 -9.03
N VAL A 20 -25.74 -32.89 -9.92
CA VAL A 20 -25.92 -31.57 -10.54
C VAL A 20 -27.35 -31.08 -10.39
N ARG A 21 -27.57 -29.79 -10.33
CA ARG A 21 -28.93 -29.23 -10.17
C ARG A 21 -29.79 -29.42 -11.39
N LYS A 22 -29.21 -29.39 -12.59
CA LYS A 22 -29.94 -29.57 -13.85
C LYS A 22 -29.03 -30.13 -14.93
N MET A 23 -29.54 -31.07 -15.71
CA MET A 23 -28.86 -31.63 -16.87
C MET A 23 -29.66 -31.26 -18.12
N ILE A 24 -29.01 -30.72 -19.14
CA ILE A 24 -29.59 -30.37 -20.43
C ILE A 24 -29.16 -31.44 -21.44
N ALA A 25 -30.13 -32.05 -22.12
CA ALA A 25 -29.86 -33.01 -23.17
C ALA A 25 -29.72 -32.29 -24.52
N GLY A 26 -28.66 -32.58 -25.22
CA GLY A 26 -28.42 -32.16 -26.59
C GLY A 26 -28.69 -33.25 -27.63
N PRO A 27 -28.53 -32.95 -28.92
CA PRO A 27 -28.66 -33.95 -29.98
C PRO A 27 -27.58 -35.05 -29.85
N ALA A 28 -27.86 -36.24 -30.39
CA ALA A 28 -26.94 -37.38 -30.40
C ALA A 28 -26.49 -37.90 -29.01
N GLY A 29 -27.30 -37.70 -27.94
CA GLY A 29 -27.03 -38.25 -26.61
C GLY A 29 -25.97 -37.48 -25.78
N VAL A 30 -25.60 -36.29 -26.18
CA VAL A 30 -24.71 -35.38 -25.43
C VAL A 30 -25.49 -34.69 -24.31
N HIS A 31 -24.91 -34.63 -23.12
CA HIS A 31 -25.52 -33.96 -21.96
C HIS A 31 -24.56 -32.94 -21.35
N ILE A 32 -25.09 -31.78 -20.95
CA ILE A 32 -24.30 -30.76 -20.29
C ILE A 32 -24.98 -30.34 -18.97
N CYS A 33 -24.21 -30.20 -17.90
CA CYS A 33 -24.72 -29.74 -16.61
C CYS A 33 -24.76 -28.23 -16.50
N ASP A 34 -25.54 -27.69 -15.57
CA ASP A 34 -25.70 -26.29 -15.26
C ASP A 34 -24.35 -25.58 -14.95
N SER A 35 -23.46 -26.25 -14.21
CA SER A 35 -22.12 -25.71 -13.93
C SER A 35 -21.28 -25.54 -15.19
N CYS A 36 -21.29 -26.54 -16.09
CA CYS A 36 -20.56 -26.45 -17.37
C CYS A 36 -21.18 -25.41 -18.32
N VAL A 37 -22.51 -25.26 -18.33
CA VAL A 37 -23.18 -24.19 -19.10
C VAL A 37 -22.73 -22.82 -18.59
N SER A 38 -22.61 -22.60 -17.28
CA SER A 38 -22.15 -21.35 -16.70
C SER A 38 -20.71 -21.03 -17.11
N VAL A 39 -19.82 -22.03 -17.09
CA VAL A 39 -18.42 -21.88 -17.54
C VAL A 39 -18.37 -21.59 -19.05
N CYS A 40 -19.10 -22.34 -19.87
CA CYS A 40 -19.16 -22.08 -21.32
C CYS A 40 -19.72 -20.70 -21.63
N LYS A 41 -20.73 -20.22 -20.90
CA LYS A 41 -21.27 -18.89 -21.04
C LYS A 41 -20.20 -17.83 -20.74
N THR A 42 -19.45 -18.00 -19.65
CA THR A 42 -18.37 -17.07 -19.29
C THR A 42 -17.28 -17.00 -20.36
N ILE A 43 -16.92 -18.16 -20.96
CA ILE A 43 -15.93 -18.22 -22.03
C ILE A 43 -16.48 -17.55 -23.30
N ILE A 44 -17.72 -17.87 -23.69
CA ILE A 44 -18.39 -17.29 -24.86
C ILE A 44 -18.54 -15.76 -24.68
N ASP A 45 -18.99 -15.30 -23.51
CA ASP A 45 -19.12 -13.87 -23.21
C ASP A 45 -17.75 -13.17 -23.26
N ARG A 46 -16.67 -13.88 -22.92
CA ARG A 46 -15.29 -13.38 -23.01
C ARG A 46 -14.78 -13.32 -24.46
N GLU A 47 -15.12 -14.28 -25.30
CA GLU A 47 -14.68 -14.33 -26.71
C GLU A 47 -15.57 -13.49 -27.63
N LEU A 48 -16.90 -13.50 -27.44
CA LEU A 48 -17.82 -12.67 -28.22
C LEU A 48 -17.76 -11.17 -27.84
N SER A 49 -17.31 -10.83 -26.62
CA SER A 49 -16.98 -9.44 -26.30
C SER A 49 -15.74 -8.92 -27.05
N GLY A 50 -15.11 -9.73 -27.86
CA GLY A 50 -14.05 -9.37 -28.81
C GLY A 50 -14.51 -9.01 -30.23
N SER A 51 -15.81 -9.14 -30.62
CA SER A 51 -16.34 -8.85 -31.95
C SER A 51 -17.49 -7.84 -31.94
N GLU A 52 -17.23 -6.72 -32.53
CA GLU A 52 -18.01 -5.65 -33.18
C GLU A 52 -19.27 -5.04 -32.57
N GLU A 53 -20.09 -5.69 -31.74
CA GLU A 53 -21.23 -5.01 -31.10
C GLU A 53 -20.93 -4.43 -29.71
N GLY A 54 -19.75 -4.71 -29.16
CA GLY A 54 -19.22 -4.13 -27.95
C GLY A 54 -18.66 -2.73 -28.11
N GLU A 55 -18.34 -2.27 -29.34
CA GLU A 55 -17.72 -0.97 -29.58
C GLU A 55 -18.66 0.21 -29.38
N ALA A 56 -19.93 0.10 -29.71
CA ALA A 56 -20.89 1.19 -29.56
C ALA A 56 -21.35 1.45 -28.10
N ARG A 57 -21.36 0.41 -27.23
CA ARG A 57 -21.60 0.56 -25.79
C ARG A 57 -20.32 0.78 -24.99
N ARG A 58 -19.19 0.26 -25.49
CA ARG A 58 -17.85 0.52 -24.91
C ARG A 58 -17.35 1.94 -25.20
N SER A 59 -17.83 2.63 -26.23
CA SER A 59 -17.50 4.05 -26.45
C SER A 59 -18.15 4.99 -25.42
N ALA A 60 -19.21 4.58 -24.69
CA ALA A 60 -19.77 5.33 -23.58
C ALA A 60 -19.15 4.95 -22.20
N GLU A 61 -18.71 3.69 -22.00
CA GLU A 61 -18.05 3.22 -20.78
C GLU A 61 -16.54 2.96 -20.94
N GLY A 62 -16.06 2.78 -22.15
CA GLY A 62 -14.66 2.50 -22.53
C GLY A 62 -13.73 3.70 -22.44
N GLY A 63 -14.23 4.87 -22.06
CA GLY A 63 -13.40 6.09 -21.88
C GLY A 63 -12.45 6.03 -20.65
N LYS A 64 -12.43 4.94 -19.86
CA LYS A 64 -11.58 4.82 -18.68
C LYS A 64 -10.41 3.84 -18.77
N LYS A 65 -10.29 3.06 -19.85
CA LYS A 65 -9.12 2.16 -20.03
C LYS A 65 -7.93 2.95 -20.56
N GLY A 66 -6.97 3.26 -19.70
CA GLY A 66 -5.69 3.85 -20.05
C GLY A 66 -5.54 5.37 -19.79
N ARG A 67 -6.57 6.07 -19.32
CA ARG A 67 -6.40 7.45 -18.84
C ARG A 67 -6.06 7.45 -17.37
N PHE A 68 -4.77 7.48 -17.05
CA PHE A 68 -4.33 7.93 -15.73
C PHE A 68 -4.91 9.32 -15.49
N ASN A 69 -5.62 9.47 -14.39
CA ASN A 69 -6.07 10.78 -13.93
C ASN A 69 -4.83 11.53 -13.41
N LEU A 70 -4.07 12.14 -14.33
CA LEU A 70 -2.83 12.83 -13.98
C LEU A 70 -3.17 14.10 -13.21
N LEU A 71 -3.22 13.96 -11.88
CA LEU A 71 -3.43 15.07 -10.95
C LEU A 71 -2.21 15.99 -10.97
N ARG A 72 -2.43 17.29 -10.89
CA ARG A 72 -1.34 18.28 -10.76
C ARG A 72 -0.63 18.12 -9.41
N PRO A 73 0.67 18.47 -9.30
CA PRO A 73 1.41 18.32 -8.03
C PRO A 73 0.73 19.00 -6.84
N ALA A 74 0.12 20.16 -7.03
CA ALA A 74 -0.63 20.86 -5.99
C ALA A 74 -1.87 20.08 -5.52
N GLU A 75 -2.57 19.41 -6.44
CA GLU A 75 -3.74 18.58 -6.13
C GLU A 75 -3.32 17.28 -5.41
N ILE A 76 -2.18 16.68 -5.83
CA ILE A 76 -1.61 15.53 -5.15
C ILE A 76 -1.26 15.90 -3.70
N LYS A 77 -0.57 17.04 -3.51
CA LYS A 77 -0.23 17.52 -2.16
C LYS A 77 -1.46 17.78 -1.32
N ALA A 78 -2.47 18.47 -1.86
CA ALA A 78 -3.70 18.77 -1.12
C ALA A 78 -4.43 17.50 -0.65
N ARG A 79 -4.49 16.46 -1.49
CA ARG A 79 -5.07 15.16 -1.09
C ARG A 79 -4.20 14.42 -0.07
N LEU A 80 -2.87 14.53 -0.16
CA LEU A 80 -1.97 13.97 0.87
C LEU A 80 -2.19 14.66 2.21
N ASP A 81 -2.46 15.98 2.22
CA ASP A 81 -2.72 16.76 3.44
C ASP A 81 -3.96 16.28 4.21
N GLU A 82 -4.94 15.64 3.53
CA GLU A 82 -6.11 15.02 4.19
C GLU A 82 -5.74 13.79 5.05
N HIS A 83 -4.65 13.11 4.71
CA HIS A 83 -4.26 11.82 5.29
C HIS A 83 -3.02 11.89 6.17
N VAL A 84 -2.08 12.73 5.79
CA VAL A 84 -0.76 12.86 6.45
C VAL A 84 -0.60 14.27 6.98
N ILE A 85 -0.33 14.40 8.26
CA ILE A 85 -0.08 15.69 8.92
C ILE A 85 1.38 16.06 8.74
N SER A 86 1.67 17.38 8.67
CA SER A 86 3.03 17.90 8.48
C SER A 86 3.71 17.35 7.20
N GLN A 87 5.00 17.19 7.15
CA GLN A 87 5.78 16.59 6.05
C GLN A 87 5.70 17.37 4.72
N ASP A 88 5.63 18.68 4.77
CA ASP A 88 5.41 19.53 3.59
C ASP A 88 6.48 19.34 2.51
N TYR A 89 7.76 19.23 2.90
CA TYR A 89 8.86 19.02 1.98
C TYR A 89 8.74 17.68 1.26
N ALA A 90 8.55 16.58 2.01
CA ALA A 90 8.42 15.25 1.45
C ALA A 90 7.20 15.14 0.52
N LYS A 91 6.07 15.74 0.89
CA LYS A 91 4.85 15.74 0.07
C LYS A 91 5.06 16.49 -1.25
N ARG A 92 5.74 17.63 -1.24
CA ARG A 92 6.06 18.40 -2.46
C ARG A 92 6.98 17.59 -3.38
N THR A 93 8.05 17.04 -2.83
CA THR A 93 9.01 16.23 -3.59
C THR A 93 8.33 15.02 -4.21
N LEU A 94 7.54 14.28 -3.43
CA LEU A 94 6.77 13.14 -3.91
C LEU A 94 5.75 13.52 -4.97
N ALA A 95 5.01 14.62 -4.77
CA ALA A 95 4.00 15.07 -5.72
C ALA A 95 4.61 15.41 -7.08
N VAL A 96 5.77 16.07 -7.11
CA VAL A 96 6.50 16.39 -8.34
C VAL A 96 7.07 15.14 -9.01
N ALA A 97 7.73 14.26 -8.24
CA ALA A 97 8.34 13.05 -8.75
C ALA A 97 7.30 12.10 -9.38
N VAL A 98 6.19 11.90 -8.68
CA VAL A 98 5.08 11.07 -9.16
C VAL A 98 4.40 11.67 -10.39
N TYR A 99 4.16 12.97 -10.38
CA TYR A 99 3.61 13.68 -11.55
C TYR A 99 4.49 13.50 -12.78
N ASN A 100 5.80 13.70 -12.64
CA ASN A 100 6.77 13.56 -13.74
C ASN A 100 6.81 12.11 -14.24
N HIS A 101 6.78 11.12 -13.34
CA HIS A 101 6.75 9.71 -13.70
C HIS A 101 5.53 9.36 -14.56
N TYR A 102 4.31 9.70 -14.10
CA TYR A 102 3.09 9.41 -14.86
C TYR A 102 2.93 10.28 -16.11
N LYS A 103 3.51 11.49 -16.14
CA LYS A 103 3.61 12.30 -17.35
C LYS A 103 4.47 11.61 -18.40
N ARG A 104 5.63 11.05 -18.02
CA ARG A 104 6.48 10.24 -18.88
C ARG A 104 5.73 9.03 -19.45
N LEU A 105 4.99 8.29 -18.61
CA LEU A 105 4.20 7.14 -19.07
C LEU A 105 3.12 7.55 -20.07
N ARG A 106 2.47 8.69 -19.83
CA ARG A 106 1.45 9.22 -20.76
C ARG A 106 2.06 9.63 -22.09
N ASP A 107 3.22 10.23 -22.08
CA ASP A 107 3.93 10.62 -23.29
C ASP A 107 4.29 9.39 -24.14
N GLY A 108 4.87 8.36 -23.55
CA GLY A 108 5.18 7.10 -24.21
C GLY A 108 3.96 6.33 -24.76
N LEU A 109 2.76 6.55 -24.20
CA LEU A 109 1.51 5.95 -24.67
C LEU A 109 0.82 6.77 -25.78
N HIS A 110 1.15 8.06 -25.91
CA HIS A 110 0.48 9.02 -26.81
C HIS A 110 1.35 9.53 -27.95
N THR A 111 2.50 8.91 -28.21
CA THR A 111 3.42 9.31 -29.31
C THR A 111 2.75 9.34 -30.70
N ASP A 112 1.53 8.78 -30.81
CA ASP A 112 0.77 8.75 -32.08
C ASP A 112 -0.21 9.92 -32.28
N SER A 113 -0.40 10.81 -31.31
CA SER A 113 -1.32 11.94 -31.50
C SER A 113 -0.59 13.15 -32.10
N LYS A 114 -0.81 13.38 -33.41
CA LYS A 114 -0.27 14.53 -34.18
C LYS A 114 -0.55 15.90 -33.50
N ALA A 115 -1.54 15.99 -32.62
CA ALA A 115 -1.92 17.23 -31.92
C ALA A 115 -0.97 17.59 -30.77
N ASP A 116 -0.42 16.62 -30.05
CA ASP A 116 0.52 16.85 -28.94
C ASP A 116 1.94 17.14 -29.48
N LEU A 117 2.34 16.48 -30.57
CA LEU A 117 3.59 16.73 -31.25
C LEU A 117 3.68 18.14 -31.87
N SER A 118 2.55 18.73 -32.26
CA SER A 118 2.52 20.10 -32.82
C SER A 118 2.74 21.21 -31.78
N ARG A 119 2.54 20.90 -30.47
CA ARG A 119 2.75 21.83 -29.36
C ARG A 119 4.15 21.76 -28.77
N MET A 120 4.91 20.73 -29.10
CA MET A 120 6.25 20.51 -28.58
C MET A 120 7.28 21.09 -29.53
N ASP A 121 8.25 21.78 -28.98
CA ASP A 121 9.39 22.33 -29.74
C ASP A 121 10.15 21.20 -30.44
N SER A 122 10.63 21.42 -31.68
CA SER A 122 11.29 20.41 -32.48
C SER A 122 12.46 19.73 -31.78
N ASP A 123 13.18 20.53 -30.97
CA ASP A 123 14.40 20.12 -30.29
C ASP A 123 14.17 19.11 -29.14
N PHE A 124 12.93 18.97 -28.67
CA PHE A 124 12.59 18.06 -27.53
C PHE A 124 11.80 16.82 -27.97
N ARG A 125 11.48 16.65 -29.25
CA ARG A 125 10.63 15.54 -29.72
C ARG A 125 11.29 14.18 -29.59
N ASP A 126 12.60 14.13 -29.75
CA ASP A 126 13.39 12.90 -29.74
C ASP A 126 14.08 12.66 -28.40
N VAL A 127 13.75 13.46 -27.36
CA VAL A 127 14.33 13.34 -26.04
C VAL A 127 13.58 12.31 -25.23
N GLU A 128 14.27 11.24 -24.83
CA GLU A 128 13.75 10.24 -23.91
C GLU A 128 13.88 10.70 -22.46
N ILE A 129 12.78 10.63 -21.70
CA ILE A 129 12.77 10.98 -20.28
C ILE A 129 13.11 9.73 -19.47
N GLU A 130 14.21 9.79 -18.72
CA GLU A 130 14.62 8.68 -17.86
C GLU A 130 13.68 8.47 -16.67
N LYS A 131 13.66 7.24 -16.17
CA LYS A 131 12.91 6.85 -14.97
C LYS A 131 13.59 7.41 -13.71
N SER A 132 12.81 8.06 -12.86
CA SER A 132 13.27 8.55 -11.55
C SER A 132 12.55 7.82 -10.43
N ASN A 133 13.27 6.95 -9.70
CA ASN A 133 12.77 6.34 -8.47
C ASN A 133 13.04 7.27 -7.27
N ILE A 134 12.39 7.00 -6.13
CA ILE A 134 12.34 7.90 -5.00
C ILE A 134 12.92 7.22 -3.76
N LEU A 135 13.76 7.94 -3.02
CA LEU A 135 14.25 7.55 -1.71
C LEU A 135 13.57 8.39 -0.62
N LEU A 136 12.93 7.75 0.35
CA LEU A 136 12.33 8.38 1.52
C LEU A 136 13.23 8.19 2.73
N LEU A 137 13.77 9.27 3.25
CA LEU A 137 14.56 9.30 4.47
C LEU A 137 13.71 9.82 5.63
N GLY A 138 13.81 9.21 6.79
CA GLY A 138 13.17 9.74 7.97
C GLY A 138 12.90 8.71 9.06
N PRO A 139 12.63 9.16 10.29
CA PRO A 139 12.51 8.29 11.45
C PRO A 139 11.37 7.27 11.32
N THR A 140 11.45 6.22 12.13
CA THR A 140 10.37 5.24 12.21
C THR A 140 9.09 5.90 12.71
N GLY A 141 7.95 5.59 12.07
CA GLY A 141 6.66 6.17 12.45
C GLY A 141 6.39 7.59 11.92
N SER A 142 7.25 8.14 11.06
CA SER A 142 7.03 9.45 10.40
C SER A 142 5.99 9.43 9.26
N GLY A 143 5.56 8.25 8.82
CA GLY A 143 4.51 8.09 7.80
C GLY A 143 5.00 7.73 6.39
N LYS A 144 6.24 7.24 6.20
CA LYS A 144 6.81 6.85 4.90
C LYS A 144 5.89 5.90 4.11
N THR A 145 5.54 4.77 4.70
CA THR A 145 4.66 3.75 4.11
C THR A 145 3.25 4.28 3.85
N LEU A 146 2.73 5.15 4.73
CA LEU A 146 1.41 5.78 4.57
C LEU A 146 1.39 6.72 3.37
N LEU A 147 2.44 7.53 3.18
CA LEU A 147 2.58 8.41 2.02
C LEU A 147 2.54 7.62 0.71
N ALA A 148 3.36 6.56 0.59
CA ALA A 148 3.41 5.73 -0.62
C ALA A 148 2.07 5.03 -0.90
N SER A 149 1.44 4.44 0.12
CA SER A 149 0.15 3.76 -0.04
C SER A 149 -1.00 4.71 -0.36
N THR A 150 -0.97 5.92 0.20
CA THR A 150 -1.98 6.96 -0.10
C THR A 150 -1.84 7.47 -1.52
N LEU A 151 -0.60 7.67 -2.01
CA LEU A 151 -0.33 8.04 -3.41
C LEU A 151 -0.89 6.99 -4.38
N ALA A 152 -0.59 5.72 -4.16
CA ALA A 152 -1.07 4.64 -5.04
C ALA A 152 -2.61 4.59 -5.09
N LYS A 153 -3.27 4.73 -3.93
CA LYS A 153 -4.74 4.78 -3.84
C LYS A 153 -5.34 5.98 -4.57
N MET A 154 -4.69 7.15 -4.50
CA MET A 154 -5.19 8.36 -5.16
C MET A 154 -5.07 8.30 -6.68
N LEU A 155 -4.05 7.62 -7.16
CA LEU A 155 -3.77 7.43 -8.59
C LEU A 155 -4.53 6.24 -9.18
N ASP A 156 -5.15 5.42 -8.33
CA ASP A 156 -5.84 4.18 -8.71
C ASP A 156 -4.92 3.20 -9.47
N VAL A 157 -3.70 3.01 -8.93
CA VAL A 157 -2.69 2.12 -9.50
C VAL A 157 -2.39 0.96 -8.55
N PRO A 158 -1.98 -0.22 -9.09
CA PRO A 158 -1.55 -1.34 -8.26
C PRO A 158 -0.40 -0.95 -7.34
N PHE A 159 -0.45 -1.48 -6.11
CA PHE A 159 0.52 -1.16 -5.07
C PHE A 159 1.01 -2.42 -4.37
N ALA A 160 2.32 -2.58 -4.30
CA ALA A 160 2.95 -3.65 -3.54
C ALA A 160 3.91 -3.08 -2.50
N ILE A 161 3.98 -3.76 -1.35
CA ILE A 161 4.93 -3.47 -0.28
C ILE A 161 5.88 -4.64 -0.14
N ALA A 162 7.17 -4.35 -0.06
CA ALA A 162 8.21 -5.31 0.28
C ALA A 162 9.05 -4.76 1.44
N ASP A 163 9.58 -5.67 2.24
CA ASP A 163 10.54 -5.37 3.29
C ASP A 163 11.93 -5.82 2.82
N ALA A 164 12.88 -4.90 2.76
CA ALA A 164 14.23 -5.19 2.26
C ALA A 164 14.97 -6.23 3.13
N THR A 165 14.62 -6.35 4.41
CA THR A 165 15.24 -7.28 5.35
C THR A 165 14.87 -8.74 5.11
N THR A 166 13.75 -9.00 4.45
CA THR A 166 13.30 -10.37 4.11
C THR A 166 13.88 -10.87 2.79
N LEU A 167 14.48 -9.97 2.00
CA LEU A 167 14.99 -10.27 0.68
C LEU A 167 16.38 -10.91 0.74
N THR A 168 16.61 -11.84 -0.17
CA THR A 168 17.91 -12.50 -0.35
C THR A 168 18.28 -12.54 -1.84
N GLU A 169 19.58 -12.72 -2.12
CA GLU A 169 20.04 -13.01 -3.47
C GLU A 169 19.43 -14.32 -3.97
N ALA A 170 19.06 -14.38 -5.25
CA ALA A 170 18.42 -15.54 -5.86
C ALA A 170 19.21 -16.84 -5.61
N GLY A 171 18.52 -17.88 -5.12
CA GLY A 171 19.09 -19.18 -4.82
C GLY A 171 19.49 -19.42 -3.37
N TYR A 172 19.35 -18.43 -2.49
CA TYR A 172 19.56 -18.57 -1.05
C TYR A 172 18.22 -18.71 -0.30
N VAL A 173 18.31 -19.03 1.00
CA VAL A 173 17.10 -19.15 1.85
C VAL A 173 16.61 -17.76 2.19
N GLY A 174 15.44 -17.40 1.67
CA GLY A 174 14.79 -16.11 1.84
C GLY A 174 13.80 -15.85 0.71
N GLU A 175 13.34 -14.63 0.61
CA GLU A 175 12.42 -14.22 -0.42
C GLU A 175 13.20 -13.63 -1.61
N ASP A 176 13.05 -14.22 -2.79
CA ASP A 176 13.67 -13.69 -4.00
C ASP A 176 13.14 -12.30 -4.33
N VAL A 177 14.02 -11.39 -4.79
CA VAL A 177 13.64 -10.03 -5.19
C VAL A 177 12.55 -10.01 -6.26
N GLU A 178 12.48 -11.04 -7.11
CA GLU A 178 11.42 -11.18 -8.13
C GLU A 178 10.01 -11.39 -7.52
N ASN A 179 9.90 -11.86 -6.28
CA ASN A 179 8.62 -12.02 -5.58
C ASN A 179 7.94 -10.67 -5.30
N ILE A 180 8.70 -9.59 -5.25
CA ILE A 180 8.14 -8.23 -5.12
C ILE A 180 7.26 -7.91 -6.33
N VAL A 181 7.74 -8.28 -7.53
CA VAL A 181 7.03 -8.08 -8.79
C VAL A 181 5.78 -8.97 -8.85
N LEU A 182 5.86 -10.20 -8.32
CA LEU A 182 4.69 -11.08 -8.20
C LEU A 182 3.60 -10.46 -7.31
N ARG A 183 3.98 -9.88 -6.16
CA ARG A 183 3.01 -9.18 -5.28
C ARG A 183 2.32 -8.03 -6.01
N LEU A 184 3.04 -7.28 -6.83
CA LEU A 184 2.45 -6.21 -7.64
C LEU A 184 1.49 -6.77 -8.70
N LEU A 185 1.87 -7.87 -9.36
CA LEU A 185 1.03 -8.55 -10.34
C LEU A 185 -0.26 -9.08 -9.69
N GLN A 186 -0.18 -9.64 -8.48
CA GLN A 186 -1.34 -10.06 -7.70
C GLN A 186 -2.25 -8.88 -7.33
N ALA A 187 -1.65 -7.75 -6.91
CA ALA A 187 -2.41 -6.53 -6.63
C ALA A 187 -3.08 -5.93 -7.88
N ALA A 188 -2.56 -6.24 -9.06
CA ALA A 188 -3.13 -5.88 -10.36
C ALA A 188 -4.13 -6.93 -10.89
N GLU A 189 -4.51 -7.93 -10.09
CA GLU A 189 -5.39 -9.04 -10.51
C GLU A 189 -4.86 -9.79 -11.75
N TYR A 190 -3.54 -9.94 -11.85
CA TYR A 190 -2.81 -10.55 -12.96
C TYR A 190 -2.94 -9.80 -14.32
N ASP A 191 -3.41 -8.56 -14.31
CA ASP A 191 -3.32 -7.69 -15.49
C ASP A 191 -1.91 -7.11 -15.61
N VAL A 192 -1.12 -7.65 -16.55
CA VAL A 192 0.28 -7.28 -16.78
C VAL A 192 0.41 -5.79 -17.10
N LYS A 193 -0.45 -5.25 -17.98
CA LYS A 193 -0.40 -3.84 -18.38
C LYS A 193 -0.68 -2.89 -17.23
N ARG A 194 -1.59 -3.28 -16.35
CA ARG A 194 -1.90 -2.54 -15.13
C ARG A 194 -0.75 -2.63 -14.13
N ALA A 195 -0.15 -3.82 -13.96
CA ALA A 195 1.00 -4.04 -13.08
C ALA A 195 2.21 -3.20 -13.50
N GLU A 196 2.51 -3.12 -14.79
CA GLU A 196 3.63 -2.33 -15.34
C GLU A 196 3.55 -0.83 -15.04
N CYS A 197 2.36 -0.31 -14.72
CA CYS A 197 2.16 1.09 -14.33
C CYS A 197 1.98 1.27 -12.82
N GLY A 198 2.26 0.25 -12.02
CA GLY A 198 2.10 0.23 -10.58
C GLY A 198 3.22 0.92 -9.80
N ILE A 199 3.04 0.92 -8.47
CA ILE A 199 4.03 1.44 -7.52
C ILE A 199 4.48 0.30 -6.61
N ILE A 200 5.78 0.15 -6.45
CA ILE A 200 6.40 -0.73 -5.45
C ILE A 200 7.04 0.12 -4.36
N TYR A 201 6.66 -0.14 -3.12
CA TYR A 201 7.30 0.44 -1.95
C TYR A 201 8.19 -0.60 -1.28
N VAL A 202 9.50 -0.29 -1.18
CA VAL A 202 10.48 -1.13 -0.48
C VAL A 202 10.81 -0.46 0.84
N ASP A 203 10.38 -1.06 1.95
CA ASP A 203 10.66 -0.54 3.30
C ASP A 203 12.00 -1.06 3.82
N GLU A 204 12.54 -0.38 4.82
CA GLU A 204 13.77 -0.72 5.54
C GLU A 204 15.01 -0.89 4.65
N ILE A 205 15.10 -0.10 3.55
CA ILE A 205 16.19 -0.19 2.59
C ILE A 205 17.56 0.09 3.22
N ASP A 206 17.61 0.85 4.30
CA ASP A 206 18.83 1.15 5.05
C ASP A 206 19.45 -0.10 5.72
N LYS A 207 18.66 -1.16 5.93
CA LYS A 207 19.12 -2.39 6.59
C LYS A 207 19.96 -3.29 5.68
N ILE A 208 19.85 -3.12 4.36
CA ILE A 208 20.71 -3.82 3.40
C ILE A 208 22.00 -3.06 3.06
N GLY A 209 22.28 -1.93 3.77
CA GLY A 209 23.55 -1.23 3.68
C GLY A 209 24.69 -2.11 4.22
N ARG A 210 25.85 -2.09 3.52
CA ARG A 210 27.05 -2.82 3.93
C ARG A 210 27.58 -2.26 5.25
N LYS A 211 27.68 -3.09 6.28
CA LYS A 211 28.35 -2.69 7.53
C LYS A 211 29.85 -2.89 7.36
N THR A 212 30.63 -1.81 7.48
CA THR A 212 32.08 -1.77 7.24
C THR A 212 32.91 -2.60 8.21
N ASP A 213 32.37 -3.06 9.34
CA ASP A 213 33.14 -3.66 10.42
C ASP A 213 33.47 -5.16 10.25
N ASN A 214 32.90 -5.84 9.26
CA ASN A 214 33.20 -7.24 8.98
C ASN A 214 33.67 -7.40 7.52
N VAL A 215 34.95 -7.30 7.31
CA VAL A 215 35.58 -7.78 6.07
C VAL A 215 35.59 -9.32 6.11
N SER A 216 34.41 -9.91 6.05
CA SER A 216 34.28 -11.35 5.82
C SER A 216 34.58 -11.61 4.34
N ILE A 217 35.45 -12.60 4.10
CA ILE A 217 35.79 -13.07 2.74
C ILE A 217 34.56 -13.74 2.06
N THR A 218 33.49 -13.94 2.81
CA THR A 218 32.22 -14.51 2.31
C THR A 218 31.38 -13.43 1.66
N ARG A 219 30.83 -13.74 0.47
CA ARG A 219 29.90 -12.90 -0.27
C ARG A 219 28.72 -12.49 0.62
N ASP A 220 28.46 -11.19 0.72
CA ASP A 220 27.35 -10.67 1.52
C ASP A 220 26.03 -10.86 0.76
N VAL A 221 25.33 -11.94 1.08
CA VAL A 221 24.10 -12.40 0.41
C VAL A 221 22.89 -11.61 0.86
N SER A 222 22.96 -10.95 2.01
CA SER A 222 21.86 -10.21 2.65
C SER A 222 21.97 -8.69 2.51
N GLY A 223 23.15 -8.17 2.21
CA GLY A 223 23.40 -6.75 2.05
C GLY A 223 23.65 -6.36 0.59
N GLU A 224 24.91 -6.37 0.16
CA GLU A 224 25.31 -5.95 -1.18
C GLU A 224 24.65 -6.79 -2.29
N GLY A 225 24.51 -8.12 -2.09
CA GLY A 225 23.86 -9.01 -3.05
C GLY A 225 22.40 -8.66 -3.30
N VAL A 226 21.67 -8.24 -2.25
CA VAL A 226 20.28 -7.77 -2.38
C VAL A 226 20.22 -6.43 -3.11
N GLN A 227 21.13 -5.49 -2.82
CA GLN A 227 21.20 -4.22 -3.55
C GLN A 227 21.43 -4.45 -5.05
N GLN A 228 22.35 -5.36 -5.43
CA GLN A 228 22.62 -5.72 -6.82
C GLN A 228 21.43 -6.40 -7.50
N ALA A 229 20.68 -7.24 -6.78
CA ALA A 229 19.47 -7.87 -7.30
C ALA A 229 18.34 -6.85 -7.51
N LEU A 230 18.13 -5.94 -6.55
CA LEU A 230 17.18 -4.84 -6.66
C LEU A 230 17.52 -3.87 -7.81
N LEU A 231 18.82 -3.62 -8.02
CA LEU A 231 19.29 -2.73 -9.09
C LEU A 231 18.73 -3.13 -10.45
N LYS A 232 18.74 -4.43 -10.78
CA LYS A 232 18.20 -4.94 -12.05
C LYS A 232 16.74 -4.55 -12.28
N ILE A 233 15.92 -4.62 -11.22
CA ILE A 233 14.49 -4.30 -11.31
C ILE A 233 14.27 -2.77 -11.34
N LEU A 234 15.11 -2.03 -10.62
CA LEU A 234 15.07 -0.57 -10.59
C LEU A 234 15.44 0.04 -11.95
N GLU A 235 16.41 -0.55 -12.65
CA GLU A 235 16.84 -0.11 -13.98
C GLU A 235 15.77 -0.33 -15.04
N GLY A 236 14.98 -1.39 -14.90
CA GLY A 236 13.95 -1.77 -15.85
C GLY A 236 14.38 -2.98 -16.69
N THR A 237 13.85 -4.13 -16.32
CA THR A 237 14.09 -5.39 -17.04
C THR A 237 12.78 -6.15 -17.17
N VAL A 238 12.77 -7.12 -18.10
CA VAL A 238 11.68 -8.07 -18.20
C VAL A 238 11.92 -9.17 -17.18
N CYS A 239 11.06 -9.21 -16.17
CA CYS A 239 11.08 -10.25 -15.14
C CYS A 239 10.16 -11.40 -15.53
N ASN A 240 10.64 -12.64 -15.35
CA ASN A 240 9.85 -13.84 -15.52
C ASN A 240 9.25 -14.25 -14.15
N VAL A 241 7.97 -14.00 -13.97
CA VAL A 241 7.27 -14.19 -12.70
C VAL A 241 6.49 -15.50 -12.71
N PRO A 242 6.72 -16.41 -11.74
CA PRO A 242 5.95 -17.64 -11.65
C PRO A 242 4.52 -17.33 -11.14
N PRO A 243 3.45 -17.84 -11.80
CA PRO A 243 2.07 -17.44 -11.45
C PRO A 243 1.62 -17.88 -10.06
N GLN A 244 2.21 -18.93 -9.47
CA GLN A 244 1.82 -19.44 -8.16
C GLN A 244 2.80 -19.12 -7.02
N GLY A 245 3.89 -18.42 -7.30
CA GLY A 245 4.97 -18.21 -6.32
C GLY A 245 5.68 -19.53 -5.96
N GLY A 246 6.87 -19.44 -5.38
CA GLY A 246 7.64 -20.59 -4.96
C GLY A 246 8.85 -20.90 -5.85
N ARG A 247 9.44 -22.11 -5.68
CA ARG A 247 10.64 -22.52 -6.42
C ARG A 247 10.38 -22.62 -7.91
N LYS A 248 11.29 -22.05 -8.70
CA LYS A 248 11.23 -22.09 -10.17
C LYS A 248 11.28 -23.55 -10.67
N HIS A 249 10.20 -24.03 -11.31
CA HIS A 249 10.18 -25.32 -11.97
C HIS A 249 10.44 -25.17 -13.46
N PRO A 250 11.22 -26.03 -14.11
CA PRO A 250 11.59 -25.90 -15.53
C PRO A 250 10.42 -25.91 -16.51
N ASN A 251 9.30 -26.53 -16.14
CA ASN A 251 8.13 -26.72 -16.99
C ASN A 251 6.96 -25.77 -16.66
N GLN A 252 7.18 -24.70 -15.89
CA GLN A 252 6.14 -23.78 -15.50
C GLN A 252 6.12 -22.59 -16.48
N GLU A 253 4.95 -22.21 -16.96
CA GLU A 253 4.77 -20.99 -17.75
C GLU A 253 5.02 -19.76 -16.87
N TYR A 254 5.90 -18.88 -17.30
CA TYR A 254 6.22 -17.63 -16.61
C TYR A 254 5.47 -16.46 -17.25
N ILE A 255 4.98 -15.58 -16.43
CA ILE A 255 4.40 -14.31 -16.87
C ILE A 255 5.54 -13.32 -17.03
N GLN A 256 5.72 -12.77 -18.22
CA GLN A 256 6.71 -11.73 -18.50
C GLN A 256 6.14 -10.37 -18.10
N LEU A 257 6.87 -9.64 -17.27
CA LEU A 257 6.50 -8.31 -16.80
C LEU A 257 7.69 -7.36 -16.91
N ASN A 258 7.49 -6.23 -17.59
CA ASN A 258 8.52 -5.21 -17.80
C ASN A 258 8.48 -4.19 -16.64
N THR A 259 9.59 -4.08 -15.91
CA THR A 259 9.68 -3.18 -14.74
C THR A 259 10.08 -1.74 -15.09
N SER A 260 10.34 -1.42 -16.36
CA SER A 260 10.78 -0.09 -16.82
C SER A 260 9.81 1.03 -16.44
N ASN A 261 8.51 0.72 -16.38
CA ASN A 261 7.45 1.69 -16.10
C ASN A 261 6.92 1.63 -14.66
N ILE A 262 7.39 0.69 -13.84
CA ILE A 262 7.02 0.60 -12.43
C ILE A 262 7.77 1.68 -11.65
N LEU A 263 7.04 2.44 -10.82
CA LEU A 263 7.65 3.41 -9.92
C LEU A 263 8.11 2.72 -8.63
N PHE A 264 9.40 2.83 -8.31
CA PHE A 264 9.92 2.36 -7.03
C PHE A 264 10.06 3.52 -6.05
N ILE A 265 9.58 3.31 -4.84
CA ILE A 265 9.74 4.20 -3.71
C ILE A 265 10.44 3.39 -2.61
N CYS A 266 11.69 3.70 -2.31
CA CYS A 266 12.46 3.03 -1.28
C CYS A 266 12.42 3.86 0.00
N GLY A 267 12.10 3.26 1.15
CA GLY A 267 12.03 3.95 2.44
C GLY A 267 13.01 3.37 3.45
N GLY A 268 13.67 4.22 4.23
CA GLY A 268 14.55 3.81 5.31
C GLY A 268 14.63 4.85 6.43
N ALA A 269 15.04 4.39 7.62
CA ALA A 269 15.28 5.28 8.74
C ALA A 269 16.62 5.99 8.65
N PHE A 270 17.63 5.32 8.09
CA PHE A 270 19.01 5.79 7.93
C PHE A 270 19.57 6.39 9.22
N VAL A 271 19.49 5.61 10.30
CA VAL A 271 20.00 5.98 11.62
C VAL A 271 21.51 6.32 11.52
N ASP A 272 21.94 7.41 12.13
CA ASP A 272 23.32 7.94 12.10
C ASP A 272 23.78 8.55 10.75
N LEU A 273 22.94 8.61 9.72
CA LEU A 273 23.27 9.30 8.47
C LEU A 273 23.49 10.82 8.71
N ASP A 274 22.76 11.39 9.64
CA ASP A 274 22.92 12.77 10.11
C ASP A 274 24.36 13.08 10.54
N LYS A 275 25.02 12.16 11.25
CA LYS A 275 26.42 12.30 11.68
C LYS A 275 27.38 12.31 10.48
N ILE A 276 27.10 11.48 9.46
CA ILE A 276 27.90 11.43 8.23
C ILE A 276 27.77 12.75 7.48
N VAL A 277 26.54 13.23 7.30
CA VAL A 277 26.27 14.53 6.66
C VAL A 277 26.93 15.67 7.45
N GLN A 278 26.76 15.67 8.77
CA GLN A 278 27.38 16.68 9.66
C GLN A 278 28.90 16.70 9.54
N SER A 279 29.55 15.53 9.48
CA SER A 279 31.00 15.44 9.31
C SER A 279 31.48 16.02 7.98
N ARG A 280 30.70 15.89 6.89
CA ARG A 280 31.01 16.48 5.58
C ARG A 280 30.81 18.00 5.59
N VAL A 281 29.70 18.47 6.15
CA VAL A 281 29.38 19.92 6.21
C VAL A 281 30.31 20.64 7.17
N GLY A 282 30.61 20.05 8.33
CA GLY A 282 31.49 20.60 9.34
C GLY A 282 32.97 20.62 8.92
N SER A 283 33.43 19.65 8.13
CA SER A 283 34.85 19.61 7.68
C SER A 283 35.21 20.72 6.66
N LYS A 284 34.23 21.39 6.06
CA LYS A 284 34.47 22.56 5.17
C LYS A 284 34.82 23.83 5.91
N VAL A 285 34.71 23.86 7.24
CA VAL A 285 35.06 25.04 8.07
C VAL A 285 36.44 24.84 8.68
N MET A 286 37.48 24.79 7.86
CA MET A 286 38.86 24.96 8.30
C MET A 286 39.16 26.45 8.44
N GLY A 287 38.77 27.05 9.54
CA GLY A 287 39.09 28.42 9.92
C GLY A 287 38.70 28.68 11.37
N PHE A 288 39.43 29.58 12.04
CA PHE A 288 39.38 29.92 13.48
C PHE A 288 38.03 30.42 14.03
N ASP A 289 36.89 30.01 13.46
CA ASP A 289 35.55 30.47 13.85
C ASP A 289 34.88 29.47 14.78
N THR A 290 35.31 29.44 16.04
CA THR A 290 34.68 28.70 17.16
C THR A 290 33.22 29.09 17.45
N LEU A 291 32.71 30.15 16.81
CA LEU A 291 31.34 30.61 16.93
C LEU A 291 30.37 29.90 15.99
N HIS A 292 30.86 29.29 14.89
CA HIS A 292 30.02 28.49 13.96
C HIS A 292 29.72 27.09 14.46
N ASP A 293 30.60 26.48 15.25
CA ASP A 293 30.42 25.13 15.80
C ASP A 293 29.21 25.04 16.76
N ARG A 294 28.88 26.14 17.47
CA ARG A 294 27.69 26.18 18.34
C ARG A 294 26.37 26.31 17.59
N ARG A 295 26.36 26.83 16.35
CA ARG A 295 25.13 26.94 15.55
C ARG A 295 24.75 25.62 14.88
N HIS A 296 25.69 24.74 14.59
CA HIS A 296 25.44 23.44 14.00
C HIS A 296 24.89 22.37 14.97
N SER A 297 25.06 22.59 16.29
CA SER A 297 24.46 21.73 17.31
C SER A 297 22.95 21.98 17.53
N GLU A 298 22.39 23.05 16.94
CA GLU A 298 20.97 23.43 17.06
C GLU A 298 20.15 23.15 15.78
N VAL A 299 20.80 22.70 14.68
CA VAL A 299 20.09 22.41 13.42
C VAL A 299 19.29 21.10 13.57
N PRO A 300 17.98 21.09 13.27
CA PRO A 300 17.18 19.90 13.30
C PRO A 300 17.75 18.80 12.39
N VAL A 301 17.70 17.54 12.85
CA VAL A 301 18.22 16.38 12.09
C VAL A 301 17.63 16.32 10.68
N SER A 302 16.37 16.65 10.52
CA SER A 302 15.71 16.66 9.21
C SER A 302 16.29 17.71 8.24
N GLU A 303 16.74 18.88 8.74
CA GLU A 303 17.39 19.87 7.89
C GLU A 303 18.77 19.38 7.44
N LEU A 304 19.54 18.75 8.33
CA LEU A 304 20.81 18.12 7.97
C LEU A 304 20.58 17.02 6.91
N LEU A 305 19.57 16.17 7.08
CA LEU A 305 19.25 15.12 6.12
C LEU A 305 18.82 15.67 4.75
N ARG A 306 18.28 16.87 4.65
CA ARG A 306 17.98 17.52 3.36
C ARG A 306 19.23 17.86 2.55
N GLU A 307 20.37 18.02 3.23
CA GLU A 307 21.68 18.23 2.61
C GLU A 307 22.39 16.93 2.22
N THR A 308 21.71 15.78 2.33
CA THR A 308 22.27 14.46 1.97
C THR A 308 22.69 14.43 0.51
N GLN A 309 23.93 14.03 0.27
CA GLN A 309 24.49 13.82 -1.07
C GLN A 309 24.70 12.32 -1.33
N PRO A 310 24.82 11.90 -2.58
CA PRO A 310 25.09 10.51 -2.93
C PRO A 310 26.29 9.91 -2.21
N GLU A 311 27.34 10.71 -1.99
CA GLU A 311 28.56 10.30 -1.26
C GLU A 311 28.29 9.92 0.20
N ASP A 312 27.32 10.57 0.85
CA ASP A 312 26.95 10.28 2.24
C ASP A 312 26.26 8.91 2.33
N LEU A 313 25.42 8.58 1.34
CA LEU A 313 24.76 7.29 1.24
C LEU A 313 25.75 6.16 0.91
N VAL A 314 26.77 6.45 0.09
CA VAL A 314 27.87 5.48 -0.15
C VAL A 314 28.65 5.22 1.14
N ARG A 315 28.96 6.26 1.90
CA ARG A 315 29.62 6.11 3.23
C ARG A 315 28.74 5.35 4.22
N TYR A 316 27.45 5.47 4.10
CA TYR A 316 26.47 4.72 4.91
C TYR A 316 26.48 3.21 4.60
N GLY A 317 26.96 2.82 3.41
CA GLY A 317 27.04 1.43 2.98
C GLY A 317 26.17 1.05 1.78
N MET A 318 25.60 2.03 1.10
CA MET A 318 24.86 1.80 -0.14
C MET A 318 25.82 1.76 -1.33
N ILE A 319 25.57 0.88 -2.32
CA ILE A 319 26.38 0.85 -3.53
C ILE A 319 26.10 2.04 -4.44
N PRO A 320 27.13 2.64 -5.09
CA PRO A 320 26.97 3.85 -5.91
C PRO A 320 25.93 3.70 -7.02
N GLU A 321 25.90 2.54 -7.68
CA GLU A 321 24.99 2.22 -8.79
C GLU A 321 23.52 2.24 -8.32
N PHE A 322 23.27 1.72 -7.11
CA PHE A 322 21.93 1.71 -6.52
C PHE A 322 21.44 3.12 -6.21
N ILE A 323 22.32 3.95 -5.64
CA ILE A 323 22.00 5.35 -5.34
C ILE A 323 21.74 6.13 -6.62
N GLY A 324 22.51 5.89 -7.68
CA GLY A 324 22.32 6.51 -8.99
C GLY A 324 20.93 6.27 -9.59
N ARG A 325 20.22 5.18 -9.17
CA ARG A 325 18.85 4.88 -9.60
C ARG A 325 17.77 5.44 -8.67
N LEU A 326 18.16 6.14 -7.61
CA LEU A 326 17.29 6.82 -6.63
C LEU A 326 17.60 8.32 -6.56
N PRO A 327 17.49 9.05 -7.68
CA PRO A 327 17.93 10.45 -7.75
C PRO A 327 17.07 11.41 -6.92
N MET A 328 15.84 11.02 -6.60
CA MET A 328 14.89 11.87 -5.87
C MET A 328 14.89 11.49 -4.38
N VAL A 329 15.48 12.34 -3.55
CA VAL A 329 15.51 12.15 -2.10
C VAL A 329 14.46 13.04 -1.45
N ALA A 330 13.55 12.43 -0.67
CA ALA A 330 12.54 13.13 0.11
C ALA A 330 12.73 12.81 1.60
N VAL A 331 12.93 13.85 2.38
CA VAL A 331 13.19 13.75 3.82
C VAL A 331 11.90 14.02 4.60
N LEU A 332 11.59 13.14 5.55
CA LEU A 332 10.49 13.29 6.48
C LEU A 332 11.01 13.81 7.82
N ASP A 333 10.31 14.78 8.35
CA ASP A 333 10.61 15.41 9.64
C ASP A 333 10.15 14.51 10.81
N GLU A 334 10.75 14.67 11.97
CA GLU A 334 10.22 14.11 13.21
C GLU A 334 8.87 14.73 13.54
N LEU A 335 7.95 13.91 14.06
CA LEU A 335 6.63 14.38 14.42
C LEU A 335 6.68 15.10 15.76
N SER A 336 6.23 16.35 15.79
CA SER A 336 6.06 17.12 17.01
C SER A 336 4.87 16.63 17.83
N ARG A 337 4.78 17.05 19.08
CA ARG A 337 3.61 16.79 19.94
C ARG A 337 2.31 17.28 19.27
N SER A 338 2.33 18.48 18.72
CA SER A 338 1.17 19.05 18.01
C SER A 338 0.78 18.19 16.79
N ASP A 339 1.76 17.67 16.03
CA ASP A 339 1.49 16.81 14.90
C ASP A 339 0.81 15.50 15.34
N LEU A 340 1.27 14.89 16.44
CA LEU A 340 0.68 13.68 17.00
C LEU A 340 -0.76 13.91 17.49
N GLU A 341 -1.05 15.05 18.13
CA GLU A 341 -2.42 15.44 18.50
C GLU A 341 -3.30 15.61 17.26
N HIS A 342 -2.79 16.24 16.21
CA HIS A 342 -3.49 16.39 14.93
C HIS A 342 -3.73 15.06 14.23
N ILE A 343 -2.77 14.12 14.26
CA ILE A 343 -2.91 12.77 13.71
C ILE A 343 -4.04 12.02 14.43
N LEU A 344 -4.16 12.18 15.75
CA LEU A 344 -5.21 11.54 16.54
C LEU A 344 -6.62 12.00 16.17
N GLN A 345 -6.80 13.29 15.82
CA GLN A 345 -8.13 13.91 15.64
C GLN A 345 -8.47 14.25 14.20
N ASN A 346 -7.55 14.90 13.47
CA ASN A 346 -7.90 15.68 12.29
C ASN A 346 -7.78 14.91 10.98
N THR A 347 -6.97 13.85 10.91
CA THR A 347 -6.84 13.05 9.70
C THR A 347 -8.17 12.40 9.30
N LYS A 348 -8.35 12.13 8.02
CA LYS A 348 -9.57 11.52 7.46
C LYS A 348 -9.94 10.22 8.16
N ASN A 349 -8.94 9.39 8.47
CA ASN A 349 -9.06 8.13 9.19
C ASN A 349 -8.36 8.16 10.54
N SER A 350 -8.53 9.25 11.31
CA SER A 350 -7.91 9.39 12.63
C SER A 350 -8.37 8.29 13.60
N LEU A 351 -7.51 7.92 14.55
CA LEU A 351 -7.82 6.89 15.54
C LEU A 351 -9.08 7.23 16.36
N VAL A 352 -9.22 8.48 16.76
CA VAL A 352 -10.43 8.94 17.49
C VAL A 352 -11.70 8.71 16.67
N LYS A 353 -11.68 8.98 15.35
CA LYS A 353 -12.82 8.72 14.47
C LYS A 353 -13.09 7.23 14.27
N GLN A 354 -12.04 6.39 14.21
CA GLN A 354 -12.19 4.95 14.10
C GLN A 354 -12.87 4.37 15.33
N TYR A 355 -12.39 4.70 16.54
CA TYR A 355 -13.03 4.28 17.78
C TYR A 355 -14.42 4.90 17.96
N GLY A 356 -14.58 6.19 17.63
CA GLY A 356 -15.90 6.83 17.63
C GLY A 356 -16.92 6.11 16.76
N LYS A 357 -16.49 5.59 15.59
CA LYS A 357 -17.36 4.76 14.72
C LYS A 357 -17.72 3.43 15.38
N LEU A 358 -16.76 2.74 16.01
CA LEU A 358 -17.02 1.49 16.73
C LEU A 358 -18.03 1.70 17.86
N PHE A 359 -17.84 2.74 18.69
CA PHE A 359 -18.77 3.08 19.76
C PHE A 359 -20.15 3.48 19.23
N SER A 360 -20.21 4.18 18.12
CA SER A 360 -21.49 4.57 17.52
C SER A 360 -22.27 3.36 16.97
N MET A 361 -21.62 2.25 16.59
CA MET A 361 -22.27 1.00 16.23
C MET A 361 -22.99 0.36 17.42
N GLU A 362 -22.46 0.55 18.63
CA GLU A 362 -23.10 0.17 19.90
C GLU A 362 -24.06 1.26 20.40
N GLY A 363 -24.27 2.36 19.65
CA GLY A 363 -25.12 3.48 20.01
C GLY A 363 -24.58 4.33 21.15
N VAL A 364 -23.27 4.28 21.44
CA VAL A 364 -22.58 5.07 22.45
C VAL A 364 -21.77 6.17 21.81
N LYS A 365 -21.73 7.34 22.45
CA LYS A 365 -20.87 8.46 22.02
C LYS A 365 -19.53 8.37 22.76
N LEU A 366 -18.44 8.46 22.01
CA LEU A 366 -17.08 8.49 22.58
C LEU A 366 -16.52 9.90 22.49
N HIS A 367 -16.05 10.42 23.62
CA HIS A 367 -15.44 11.75 23.68
C HIS A 367 -14.09 11.69 24.38
N PHE A 368 -13.06 12.27 23.75
CA PHE A 368 -11.74 12.49 24.34
C PHE A 368 -11.59 13.95 24.75
N THR A 369 -11.15 14.21 25.98
CA THR A 369 -10.80 15.57 26.39
C THR A 369 -9.48 16.00 25.74
N ARG A 370 -9.26 17.29 25.58
CA ARG A 370 -8.01 17.82 25.01
C ARG A 370 -6.78 17.36 25.81
N ASP A 371 -6.90 17.35 27.15
CA ASP A 371 -5.83 16.89 28.05
C ASP A 371 -5.52 15.39 27.86
N ALA A 372 -6.52 14.57 27.53
CA ALA A 372 -6.31 13.15 27.25
C ALA A 372 -5.49 12.97 25.95
N LEU A 373 -5.83 13.69 24.89
CA LEU A 373 -5.12 13.63 23.63
C LEU A 373 -3.67 14.12 23.76
N ALA A 374 -3.48 15.20 24.51
CA ALA A 374 -2.17 15.71 24.84
C ALA A 374 -1.33 14.68 25.61
N ALA A 375 -1.92 13.99 26.60
CA ALA A 375 -1.23 12.94 27.35
C ALA A 375 -0.88 11.72 26.51
N ILE A 376 -1.75 11.34 25.53
CA ILE A 376 -1.46 10.26 24.57
C ILE A 376 -0.27 10.65 23.69
N ALA A 377 -0.24 11.90 23.19
CA ALA A 377 0.86 12.39 22.38
C ALA A 377 2.19 12.45 23.16
N GLU A 378 2.15 12.90 24.43
CA GLU A 378 3.31 12.89 25.33
C GLU A 378 3.89 11.49 25.50
N LYS A 379 3.04 10.49 25.81
CA LYS A 379 3.46 9.09 25.94
C LYS A 379 4.01 8.52 24.63
N ALA A 380 3.47 8.93 23.49
CA ALA A 380 3.98 8.48 22.20
C ALA A 380 5.39 9.00 21.90
N ILE A 381 5.70 10.21 22.31
CA ILE A 381 7.06 10.80 22.20
C ILE A 381 8.03 10.04 23.11
N GLU A 382 7.62 9.74 24.37
CA GLU A 382 8.46 8.99 25.31
C GLU A 382 8.84 7.60 24.78
N LEU A 383 7.93 6.94 24.04
CA LEU A 383 8.18 5.65 23.42
C LEU A 383 9.10 5.71 22.17
N LYS A 384 9.42 6.89 21.64
CA LYS A 384 10.30 7.10 20.47
C LYS A 384 9.95 6.31 19.22
N THR A 385 8.69 5.89 19.07
CA THR A 385 8.22 5.10 17.91
C THR A 385 7.28 5.89 16.99
N GLY A 386 7.22 7.22 17.18
CA GLY A 386 6.42 8.13 16.36
C GLY A 386 4.92 7.80 16.40
N ALA A 387 4.23 7.99 15.30
CA ALA A 387 2.79 7.77 15.21
C ALA A 387 2.36 6.30 15.43
N ARG A 388 3.27 5.31 15.32
CA ARG A 388 2.96 3.90 15.61
C ARG A 388 2.57 3.68 17.09
N ALA A 389 3.19 4.45 18.01
CA ALA A 389 2.86 4.39 19.45
C ALA A 389 1.42 4.79 19.74
N LEU A 390 0.85 5.71 18.98
CA LEU A 390 -0.51 6.21 19.21
C LEU A 390 -1.53 5.08 19.21
N ARG A 391 -1.40 4.13 18.27
CA ARG A 391 -2.32 3.01 18.16
C ARG A 391 -2.22 2.08 19.36
N SER A 392 -1.02 1.67 19.75
CA SER A 392 -0.83 0.76 20.89
C SER A 392 -1.26 1.39 22.23
N ILE A 393 -1.06 2.70 22.39
CA ILE A 393 -1.53 3.43 23.56
C ILE A 393 -3.07 3.47 23.57
N MET A 394 -3.69 3.81 22.44
CA MET A 394 -5.14 3.83 22.30
C MET A 394 -5.76 2.45 22.55
N GLU A 395 -5.22 1.38 21.96
CA GLU A 395 -5.70 0.01 22.15
C GLU A 395 -5.67 -0.39 23.62
N ARG A 396 -4.60 -0.05 24.33
CA ARG A 396 -4.49 -0.33 25.78
C ARG A 396 -5.54 0.40 26.61
N ILE A 397 -5.81 1.68 26.30
CA ILE A 397 -6.81 2.48 27.01
C ILE A 397 -8.22 1.97 26.72
N MET A 398 -8.46 1.56 25.47
CA MET A 398 -9.80 1.19 25.02
C MET A 398 -10.18 -0.26 25.34
N LEU A 399 -9.20 -1.12 25.66
CA LEU A 399 -9.40 -2.56 25.84
C LEU A 399 -10.51 -2.86 26.84
N ASP A 400 -10.34 -2.40 28.09
CA ASP A 400 -11.30 -2.67 29.17
C ASP A 400 -12.65 -2.02 28.89
N ILE A 401 -12.64 -0.82 28.33
CA ILE A 401 -13.86 -0.08 28.00
C ILE A 401 -14.68 -0.80 26.93
N MET A 402 -14.02 -1.32 25.90
CA MET A 402 -14.68 -2.06 24.81
C MET A 402 -15.12 -3.45 25.23
N TYR A 403 -14.46 -4.03 26.24
CA TYR A 403 -14.87 -5.32 26.81
C TYR A 403 -16.19 -5.20 27.58
N ASP A 404 -16.33 -4.14 28.41
CA ASP A 404 -17.52 -3.94 29.27
C ASP A 404 -18.69 -3.28 28.52
N LEU A 405 -18.42 -2.63 27.38
CA LEU A 405 -19.41 -1.81 26.65
C LEU A 405 -20.63 -2.57 26.12
N PRO A 406 -20.48 -3.77 25.48
CA PRO A 406 -21.61 -4.52 24.95
C PRO A 406 -22.60 -4.97 26.01
N ASP A 407 -22.12 -5.23 27.23
CA ASP A 407 -22.95 -5.67 28.40
C ASP A 407 -23.65 -4.49 29.06
N SER A 408 -23.29 -3.25 28.72
CA SER A 408 -23.87 -2.05 29.31
C SER A 408 -25.09 -1.56 28.52
N GLU A 409 -26.29 -1.99 28.89
CA GLU A 409 -27.56 -1.56 28.27
C GLU A 409 -27.88 -0.06 28.41
N THR A 410 -27.23 0.63 29.33
CA THR A 410 -27.55 2.03 29.68
C THR A 410 -26.47 3.04 29.31
N ALA A 411 -25.30 2.63 28.82
CA ALA A 411 -24.22 3.54 28.46
C ALA A 411 -24.62 4.40 27.25
N GLU A 412 -24.62 5.72 27.39
CA GLU A 412 -24.96 6.70 26.34
C GLU A 412 -23.71 7.45 25.86
N GLU A 413 -22.84 7.82 26.79
CA GLU A 413 -21.61 8.57 26.48
C GLU A 413 -20.45 8.09 27.35
N VAL A 414 -19.29 7.89 26.73
CA VAL A 414 -18.02 7.58 27.40
C VAL A 414 -17.06 8.73 27.20
N VAL A 415 -16.55 9.30 28.30
CA VAL A 415 -15.60 10.41 28.31
C VAL A 415 -14.25 9.95 28.84
N ILE A 416 -13.22 10.08 28.03
CA ILE A 416 -11.83 9.75 28.38
C ILE A 416 -11.07 11.02 28.70
N ASN A 417 -10.52 11.11 29.90
CA ASN A 417 -9.72 12.21 30.41
C ASN A 417 -8.28 11.78 30.66
N ARG A 418 -7.40 12.72 30.99
CA ARG A 418 -5.99 12.48 31.32
C ARG A 418 -5.79 11.40 32.39
N ALA A 419 -6.62 11.37 33.43
CA ALA A 419 -6.49 10.39 34.51
C ALA A 419 -6.68 8.93 34.03
N VAL A 420 -7.55 8.70 33.04
CA VAL A 420 -7.73 7.40 32.38
C VAL A 420 -6.49 7.04 31.56
N VAL A 421 -5.97 7.98 30.78
CA VAL A 421 -4.74 7.78 29.97
C VAL A 421 -3.56 7.42 30.87
N ASP A 422 -3.45 8.04 32.06
CA ASP A 422 -2.37 7.79 33.02
C ASP A 422 -2.59 6.50 33.83
N GLY A 423 -3.75 5.82 33.69
CA GLY A 423 -4.09 4.64 34.48
C GLY A 423 -4.48 4.94 35.92
N ARG A 424 -4.75 6.22 36.26
CA ARG A 424 -5.09 6.68 37.60
C ARG A 424 -6.59 6.81 37.85
N GLY A 425 -7.40 6.61 36.82
CA GLY A 425 -8.85 6.81 36.91
C GLY A 425 -9.60 5.91 35.93
N LYS A 426 -10.91 5.75 36.19
CA LYS A 426 -11.81 5.05 35.29
C LYS A 426 -12.48 6.04 34.34
N PRO A 427 -12.89 5.60 33.13
CA PRO A 427 -13.63 6.45 32.20
C PRO A 427 -14.95 6.92 32.83
N LYS A 428 -15.35 8.15 32.49
CA LYS A 428 -16.66 8.65 32.93
C LYS A 428 -17.71 8.16 31.95
N ILE A 429 -18.59 7.27 32.43
CA ILE A 429 -19.70 6.75 31.62
C ILE A 429 -20.96 7.49 32.08
N LYS A 430 -21.64 8.14 31.11
CA LYS A 430 -22.98 8.68 31.34
C LYS A 430 -23.99 7.61 30.93
N HIS A 431 -24.92 7.33 31.84
CA HIS A 431 -26.00 6.39 31.63
C HIS A 431 -27.29 7.14 31.25
N GLY A 432 -27.94 6.69 30.20
CA GLY A 432 -29.25 7.16 29.74
C GLY A 432 -30.37 6.16 30.03
N GLU A 433 -31.52 6.34 29.40
CA GLU A 433 -32.60 5.35 29.48
C GLU A 433 -32.22 4.04 28.81
N LYS A 434 -32.75 2.89 29.36
CA LYS A 434 -32.46 1.56 28.78
C LYS A 434 -32.71 1.53 27.29
N ARG A 435 -31.73 1.06 26.53
CA ARG A 435 -31.86 0.82 25.10
C ARG A 435 -32.90 -0.29 24.88
N THR A 436 -34.03 0.04 24.24
CA THR A 436 -34.91 -0.99 23.68
C THR A 436 -34.20 -1.57 22.47
N ALA A 437 -33.68 -2.80 22.61
CA ALA A 437 -33.11 -3.55 21.49
C ALA A 437 -34.13 -3.59 20.36
N LYS A 438 -33.80 -3.03 19.20
CA LYS A 438 -34.53 -3.34 17.97
C LYS A 438 -34.26 -4.81 17.68
N PRO A 439 -35.32 -5.70 17.66
CA PRO A 439 -35.10 -7.09 17.34
C PRO A 439 -34.57 -7.19 15.93
N GLY A 440 -33.35 -7.75 15.79
CA GLY A 440 -32.81 -8.13 14.50
C GLY A 440 -33.79 -9.09 13.83
N LYS A 441 -34.30 -8.72 12.66
CA LYS A 441 -35.10 -9.62 11.82
C LYS A 441 -34.22 -10.81 11.44
N SER A 442 -34.40 -11.91 12.17
CA SER A 442 -33.98 -13.22 11.71
C SER A 442 -34.77 -13.55 10.44
N PRO A 443 -34.17 -14.11 9.41
CA PRO A 443 -34.93 -14.66 8.28
C PRO A 443 -35.68 -15.88 8.78
N GLN A 444 -36.99 -15.74 9.01
CA GLN A 444 -37.89 -16.87 9.23
C GLN A 444 -37.92 -17.72 7.97
N ALA A 445 -37.49 -18.97 8.11
CA ALA A 445 -37.77 -20.04 7.19
C ALA A 445 -39.30 -20.19 7.12
N GLN A 446 -39.90 -19.93 5.95
CA GLN A 446 -41.25 -20.31 5.65
C GLN A 446 -41.29 -21.83 5.46
N ALA A 447 -41.70 -22.54 6.50
CA ALA A 447 -42.18 -23.88 6.42
C ALA A 447 -43.63 -23.82 5.89
N SER A 448 -43.85 -24.36 4.72
CA SER A 448 -45.15 -24.60 4.15
C SER A 448 -45.81 -25.78 4.88
N GLU A 449 -46.79 -25.51 5.72
CA GLU A 449 -47.79 -26.49 6.10
C GLU A 449 -48.81 -26.59 4.99
N SER A 450 -48.84 -27.74 4.34
CA SER A 450 -49.96 -28.18 3.51
C SER A 450 -50.93 -28.95 4.39
N SER A 451 -52.07 -28.34 4.63
CA SER A 451 -53.22 -28.99 5.25
C SER A 451 -53.81 -30.02 4.29
N GLU A 452 -53.91 -31.28 4.74
CA GLU A 452 -54.90 -32.23 4.36
C GLU A 452 -56.28 -31.67 4.78
N ASP A 453 -57.25 -31.71 3.85
CA ASP A 453 -58.59 -32.19 4.16
C ASP A 453 -59.45 -32.31 2.91
N ALA A 454 -60.06 -33.50 2.80
CA ALA A 454 -61.41 -33.88 2.42
C ALA A 454 -61.82 -33.85 0.91
N ALA A 455 -62.16 -34.98 0.51
CA ALA A 455 -63.23 -35.63 -0.24
C ALA A 455 -62.79 -36.40 -1.45
#